data_8bf4d9c226c1761842ab3bf5441ecfec
#
_entry.id   8bf4d9c226c1761842ab3bf5441ecfec
#
_cell.length_a   1.000
_cell.length_b   1.000
_cell.length_c   1.000
_cell.angle_alpha   90.00
_cell.angle_beta   90.00
_cell.angle_gamma   90.00
#
_symmetry.space_group_name_H-M   'P 1'
#
loop_
_entity.id
_entity.type
_entity.pdbx_description
1 polymer ?
#
loop_
_entity_poly.entity_id
_entity_poly.type
_entity_poly.pdbx_seq_one_letter_code
_entity_poly.pdbx_strand_id
1 'polypeptide(L)'
;MKKDRIHIYELESYKKASEEQRNSMRICKIRYFDLEGLPSKEVKEILEAFIWERGKTLALSSLATELTSYNSIRKFLIEKDIRLLQNADLEKTIRILKGWMLEKGLALSSRKYRAAYDITARESPILEKKLRQILKFAEVEDKRDEQEKDIWDLEKFEFPIRKNPIKNTKTLSFKDISQPDIREEVKRAVFLHLKYAALGTIHSELTAVKRFSSFLRDRKPEIESLRELSREDIEEYLIYLQTEARERKNYRSDLYALRRVIEDVGNIY
;
A
#
# COMPACT_ATOMS: atom_id res chain seq x y z
N MET A 1 5.17 -35.04 0.69
CA MET A 1 4.56 -34.62 -0.60
C MET A 1 3.83 -33.32 -0.36
N LYS A 2 4.21 -32.20 -1.00
CA LYS A 2 3.43 -30.96 -0.96
C LYS A 2 2.14 -31.21 -1.75
N LYS A 3 0.99 -30.89 -1.17
CA LYS A 3 -0.30 -31.08 -1.81
C LYS A 3 -0.47 -30.07 -2.95
N ASP A 4 -0.89 -30.54 -4.13
CA ASP A 4 -1.22 -29.64 -5.25
C ASP A 4 -2.63 -29.04 -5.14
N ARG A 5 -3.42 -29.49 -4.17
CA ARG A 5 -4.80 -29.05 -3.91
C ARG A 5 -5.06 -28.93 -2.43
N ILE A 6 -5.70 -27.82 -2.04
CA ILE A 6 -6.15 -27.57 -0.67
C ILE A 6 -7.68 -27.56 -0.70
N HIS A 7 -8.29 -28.55 -0.11
CA HIS A 7 -9.75 -28.64 -0.04
C HIS A 7 -10.31 -27.70 1.05
N ILE A 8 -11.47 -27.13 0.79
CA ILE A 8 -12.14 -26.22 1.75
C ILE A 8 -12.40 -26.94 3.09
N TYR A 9 -12.73 -28.24 3.07
CA TYR A 9 -12.96 -29.01 4.29
C TYR A 9 -11.70 -29.19 5.17
N GLU A 10 -10.51 -28.97 4.65
CA GLU A 10 -9.25 -29.03 5.42
C GLU A 10 -9.03 -27.74 6.24
N LEU A 11 -9.62 -26.63 5.83
CA LEU A 11 -9.43 -25.31 6.42
C LEU A 11 -10.15 -25.17 7.77
N GLU A 12 -9.58 -24.38 8.68
CA GLU A 12 -10.15 -24.17 10.02
C GLU A 12 -11.54 -23.56 10.01
N SER A 13 -11.85 -22.67 9.07
CA SER A 13 -13.18 -22.09 8.92
C SER A 13 -14.26 -23.15 8.68
N TYR A 14 -13.93 -24.19 7.94
CA TYR A 14 -14.87 -25.31 7.75
C TYR A 14 -15.01 -26.15 9.02
N LYS A 15 -13.90 -26.39 9.73
CA LYS A 15 -13.91 -27.18 10.99
C LYS A 15 -14.67 -26.46 12.09
N LYS A 16 -14.57 -25.14 12.17
CA LYS A 16 -15.27 -24.29 13.15
C LYS A 16 -16.72 -23.99 12.81
N ALA A 17 -17.16 -24.20 11.56
CA ALA A 17 -18.52 -23.92 11.11
C ALA A 17 -19.53 -24.88 11.75
N SER A 18 -20.76 -24.42 12.01
CA SER A 18 -21.84 -25.27 12.49
C SER A 18 -22.23 -26.34 11.45
N GLU A 19 -22.88 -27.39 11.88
CA GLU A 19 -23.34 -28.45 11.01
C GLU A 19 -24.34 -27.92 9.95
N GLU A 20 -25.19 -27.00 10.33
CA GLU A 20 -26.11 -26.31 9.44
C GLU A 20 -25.37 -25.55 8.34
N GLN A 21 -24.35 -24.78 8.71
CA GLN A 21 -23.49 -24.06 7.74
C GLN A 21 -22.77 -25.00 6.77
N ARG A 22 -22.25 -26.14 7.26
CA ARG A 22 -21.61 -27.15 6.43
C ARG A 22 -22.59 -27.82 5.50
N ASN A 23 -23.81 -28.09 5.93
CA ASN A 23 -24.87 -28.72 5.15
C ASN A 23 -25.46 -27.77 4.11
N SER A 24 -25.66 -26.49 4.43
CA SER A 24 -26.07 -25.48 3.47
C SER A 24 -25.04 -25.22 2.36
N MET A 25 -23.78 -25.49 2.64
CA MET A 25 -22.65 -25.31 1.74
C MET A 25 -22.11 -26.64 1.19
N ARG A 26 -22.99 -27.58 0.80
CA ARG A 26 -22.62 -28.92 0.25
C ARG A 26 -21.52 -28.86 -0.81
N ILE A 27 -21.54 -27.81 -1.64
CA ILE A 27 -20.54 -27.60 -2.70
C ILE A 27 -19.12 -27.39 -2.13
N CYS A 28 -18.99 -26.88 -0.90
CA CYS A 28 -17.69 -26.65 -0.26
C CYS A 28 -16.91 -27.95 0.00
N LYS A 29 -17.58 -29.10 0.18
CA LYS A 29 -16.91 -30.38 0.42
C LYS A 29 -16.06 -30.84 -0.77
N ILE A 30 -16.45 -30.52 -2.00
CA ILE A 30 -15.75 -30.92 -3.23
C ILE A 30 -14.89 -29.81 -3.82
N ARG A 31 -15.01 -28.58 -3.33
CA ARG A 31 -14.22 -27.45 -3.81
C ARG A 31 -12.83 -27.42 -3.19
N TYR A 32 -11.87 -27.03 -3.98
CA TYR A 32 -10.47 -26.90 -3.57
C TYR A 32 -9.79 -25.72 -4.25
N PHE A 33 -8.75 -25.24 -3.64
CA PHE A 33 -7.79 -24.29 -4.21
C PHE A 33 -6.73 -25.12 -4.94
N ASP A 34 -6.60 -24.91 -6.24
CA ASP A 34 -5.68 -25.64 -7.09
C ASP A 34 -4.34 -24.91 -7.18
N LEU A 35 -3.26 -25.56 -6.79
CA LEU A 35 -1.89 -25.04 -6.82
C LEU A 35 -1.06 -25.63 -7.96
N GLU A 36 -1.66 -26.52 -8.77
CA GLU A 36 -0.99 -27.17 -9.90
C GLU A 36 -0.73 -26.18 -11.04
N GLY A 37 0.40 -26.30 -11.71
CA GLY A 37 0.74 -25.48 -12.89
C GLY A 37 1.09 -24.02 -12.60
N LEU A 38 1.28 -23.64 -11.33
CA LEU A 38 1.77 -22.30 -10.98
C LEU A 38 3.20 -22.07 -11.50
N PRO A 39 3.55 -20.81 -11.91
CA PRO A 39 4.76 -20.51 -12.67
C PRO A 39 6.08 -20.80 -11.93
N SER A 40 6.06 -20.79 -10.59
CA SER A 40 7.24 -21.05 -9.77
C SER A 40 6.89 -21.71 -8.44
N LYS A 41 7.91 -22.28 -7.80
CA LYS A 41 7.80 -22.84 -6.46
C LYS A 41 7.50 -21.77 -5.41
N GLU A 42 8.10 -20.58 -5.54
CA GLU A 42 7.85 -19.43 -4.66
C GLU A 42 6.38 -19.03 -4.70
N VAL A 43 5.82 -18.81 -5.89
CA VAL A 43 4.40 -18.46 -6.06
C VAL A 43 3.50 -19.51 -5.43
N LYS A 44 3.83 -20.80 -5.60
CA LYS A 44 3.07 -21.89 -4.99
C LYS A 44 3.11 -21.85 -3.47
N GLU A 45 4.29 -21.67 -2.87
CA GLU A 45 4.46 -21.60 -1.41
C GLU A 45 3.75 -20.40 -0.79
N ILE A 46 3.83 -19.23 -1.44
CA ILE A 46 3.13 -18.03 -0.99
C ILE A 46 1.61 -18.20 -1.07
N LEU A 47 1.09 -18.71 -2.18
CA LEU A 47 -0.35 -18.92 -2.33
C LEU A 47 -0.88 -20.01 -1.39
N GLU A 48 -0.12 -21.07 -1.17
CA GLU A 48 -0.43 -22.11 -0.19
C GLU A 48 -0.57 -21.49 1.22
N ALA A 49 0.45 -20.75 1.67
CA ALA A 49 0.44 -20.07 2.96
C ALA A 49 -0.70 -19.05 3.09
N PHE A 50 -0.94 -18.27 2.03
CA PHE A 50 -2.05 -17.31 1.96
C PHE A 50 -3.41 -17.99 2.13
N ILE A 51 -3.66 -19.12 1.44
CA ILE A 51 -4.91 -19.88 1.54
C ILE A 51 -5.12 -20.39 2.97
N TRP A 52 -4.09 -20.94 3.60
CA TRP A 52 -4.16 -21.40 4.98
C TRP A 52 -4.49 -20.27 5.95
N GLU A 53 -3.87 -19.11 5.80
CA GLU A 53 -4.15 -17.94 6.64
C GLU A 53 -5.59 -17.42 6.44
N ARG A 54 -6.06 -17.36 5.18
CA ARG A 54 -7.44 -16.99 4.88
C ARG A 54 -8.43 -18.02 5.46
N GLY A 55 -8.04 -19.29 5.43
CA GLY A 55 -8.81 -20.38 6.02
C GLY A 55 -8.93 -20.33 7.55
N LYS A 56 -8.09 -19.56 8.25
CA LYS A 56 -8.22 -19.30 9.70
C LYS A 56 -9.16 -18.14 10.00
N THR A 57 -9.14 -17.10 9.15
CA THR A 57 -9.72 -15.78 9.45
C THR A 57 -11.08 -15.55 8.81
N LEU A 58 -11.40 -16.21 7.69
CA LEU A 58 -12.65 -15.99 6.96
C LEU A 58 -13.76 -16.92 7.41
N ALA A 59 -15.02 -16.42 7.32
CA ALA A 59 -16.19 -17.28 7.42
C ALA A 59 -16.30 -18.23 6.21
N LEU A 60 -16.94 -19.38 6.37
CA LEU A 60 -17.07 -20.40 5.33
C LEU A 60 -17.72 -19.90 4.04
N SER A 61 -18.76 -19.05 4.14
CA SER A 61 -19.41 -18.41 3.00
C SER A 61 -18.45 -17.51 2.20
N SER A 62 -17.57 -16.79 2.92
CA SER A 62 -16.57 -15.91 2.31
C SER A 62 -15.48 -16.71 1.58
N LEU A 63 -15.09 -17.88 2.09
CA LEU A 63 -14.13 -18.76 1.42
C LEU A 63 -14.63 -19.26 0.06
N ALA A 64 -15.92 -19.53 -0.07
CA ALA A 64 -16.51 -19.93 -1.35
C ALA A 64 -16.40 -18.82 -2.41
N THR A 65 -16.57 -17.56 -2.00
CA THR A 65 -16.37 -16.37 -2.86
C THR A 65 -14.87 -16.13 -3.15
N GLU A 66 -14.04 -16.33 -2.15
CA GLU A 66 -12.58 -16.24 -2.25
C GLU A 66 -12.03 -17.17 -3.34
N LEU A 67 -12.52 -18.40 -3.41
CA LEU A 67 -12.12 -19.40 -4.40
C LEU A 67 -12.32 -18.90 -5.85
N THR A 68 -13.42 -18.19 -6.12
CA THR A 68 -13.69 -17.64 -7.46
C THR A 68 -12.64 -16.60 -7.85
N SER A 69 -12.32 -15.69 -6.92
CA SER A 69 -11.29 -14.66 -7.14
C SER A 69 -9.89 -15.29 -7.26
N TYR A 70 -9.60 -16.30 -6.43
CA TYR A 70 -8.35 -17.06 -6.47
C TYR A 70 -8.15 -17.72 -7.85
N ASN A 71 -9.16 -18.42 -8.37
CA ASN A 71 -9.06 -19.08 -9.67
C ASN A 71 -8.74 -18.11 -10.81
N SER A 72 -9.28 -16.90 -10.75
CA SER A 72 -8.97 -15.85 -11.73
C SER A 72 -7.54 -15.34 -11.57
N ILE A 73 -7.08 -15.11 -10.34
CA ILE A 73 -5.69 -14.72 -10.06
C ILE A 73 -4.71 -15.83 -10.47
N ARG A 74 -5.02 -17.10 -10.17
CA ARG A 74 -4.20 -18.23 -10.60
C ARG A 74 -4.03 -18.26 -12.13
N LYS A 75 -5.11 -18.11 -12.90
CA LYS A 75 -5.07 -18.00 -14.37
C LYS A 75 -4.19 -16.84 -14.83
N PHE A 76 -4.35 -15.67 -14.22
CA PHE A 76 -3.52 -14.51 -14.50
C PHE A 76 -2.02 -14.79 -14.29
N LEU A 77 -1.66 -15.37 -13.13
CA LEU A 77 -0.27 -15.68 -12.79
C LEU A 77 0.35 -16.66 -13.77
N ILE A 78 -0.40 -17.69 -14.20
CA ILE A 78 0.04 -18.69 -15.17
C ILE A 78 0.19 -18.07 -16.56
N GLU A 79 -0.84 -17.37 -17.06
CA GLU A 79 -0.86 -16.84 -18.43
C GLU A 79 0.17 -15.71 -18.65
N LYS A 80 0.50 -14.94 -17.60
CA LYS A 80 1.50 -13.86 -17.68
C LYS A 80 2.87 -14.29 -17.13
N ASP A 81 3.05 -15.57 -16.80
CA ASP A 81 4.30 -16.17 -16.26
C ASP A 81 4.89 -15.35 -15.10
N ILE A 82 4.03 -14.95 -14.14
CA ILE A 82 4.47 -14.19 -12.95
C ILE A 82 5.15 -15.15 -11.97
N ARG A 83 6.47 -15.16 -11.94
CA ARG A 83 7.28 -16.11 -11.17
C ARG A 83 7.66 -15.65 -9.78
N LEU A 84 7.54 -14.34 -9.49
CA LEU A 84 7.93 -13.73 -8.22
C LEU A 84 6.77 -12.89 -7.69
N LEU A 85 6.40 -13.14 -6.43
CA LEU A 85 5.43 -12.32 -5.68
C LEU A 85 6.11 -11.57 -4.54
N GLN A 86 7.21 -12.14 -4.01
CA GLN A 86 7.97 -11.55 -2.95
C GLN A 86 8.70 -10.29 -3.46
N ASN A 87 8.51 -9.16 -2.78
CA ASN A 87 9.07 -7.87 -3.19
C ASN A 87 8.73 -7.43 -4.63
N ALA A 88 7.67 -7.98 -5.22
CA ALA A 88 7.22 -7.56 -6.55
C ALA A 88 6.77 -6.09 -6.54
N ASP A 89 7.11 -5.36 -7.60
CA ASP A 89 6.60 -4.00 -7.80
C ASP A 89 5.07 -4.03 -7.91
N LEU A 90 4.42 -3.51 -6.88
CA LEU A 90 2.96 -3.51 -6.76
C LEU A 90 2.28 -2.84 -7.96
N GLU A 91 2.72 -1.63 -8.32
CA GLU A 91 2.05 -0.86 -9.37
C GLU A 91 2.29 -1.45 -10.76
N LYS A 92 3.49 -1.97 -11.01
CA LYS A 92 3.82 -2.69 -12.24
C LYS A 92 2.96 -3.95 -12.36
N THR A 93 2.85 -4.74 -11.31
CA THR A 93 2.08 -6.00 -11.31
C THR A 93 0.58 -5.74 -11.47
N ILE A 94 0.05 -4.69 -10.83
CA ILE A 94 -1.35 -4.26 -11.01
C ILE A 94 -1.60 -3.76 -12.45
N ARG A 95 -0.65 -3.08 -13.06
CA ARG A 95 -0.77 -2.64 -14.47
C ARG A 95 -0.86 -3.84 -15.40
N ILE A 96 -0.03 -4.87 -15.20
CA ILE A 96 -0.08 -6.12 -15.97
C ILE A 96 -1.44 -6.83 -15.77
N LEU A 97 -1.94 -6.89 -14.51
CA LEU A 97 -3.26 -7.46 -14.23
C LEU A 97 -4.37 -6.71 -14.99
N LYS A 98 -4.35 -5.38 -14.97
CA LYS A 98 -5.36 -4.57 -15.70
C LYS A 98 -5.31 -4.82 -17.21
N GLY A 99 -4.11 -4.94 -17.78
CA GLY A 99 -3.94 -5.33 -19.18
C GLY A 99 -4.56 -6.70 -19.48
N TRP A 100 -4.24 -7.69 -18.64
CA TRP A 100 -4.82 -9.04 -18.75
C TRP A 100 -6.36 -9.03 -18.59
N MET A 101 -6.89 -8.24 -17.65
CA MET A 101 -8.34 -8.09 -17.48
C MET A 101 -9.01 -7.54 -18.74
N LEU A 102 -8.40 -6.56 -19.41
CA LEU A 102 -8.90 -6.03 -20.71
C LEU A 102 -8.88 -7.09 -21.79
N GLU A 103 -7.79 -7.85 -21.92
CA GLU A 103 -7.68 -8.98 -22.87
C GLU A 103 -8.78 -10.02 -22.67
N LYS A 104 -9.24 -10.22 -21.41
CA LYS A 104 -10.32 -11.17 -21.06
C LYS A 104 -11.71 -10.53 -21.05
N GLY A 105 -11.86 -9.27 -21.44
CA GLY A 105 -13.15 -8.57 -21.39
C GLY A 105 -13.69 -8.33 -19.97
N LEU A 106 -12.81 -8.35 -18.94
CA LEU A 106 -13.22 -8.14 -17.55
C LEU A 106 -13.26 -6.65 -17.20
N ALA A 107 -14.23 -6.27 -16.36
CA ALA A 107 -14.40 -4.88 -15.96
C ALA A 107 -13.24 -4.37 -15.09
N LEU A 108 -12.67 -3.21 -15.45
CA LEU A 108 -11.61 -2.54 -14.69
C LEU A 108 -12.09 -1.76 -13.47
N SER A 109 -13.38 -1.68 -13.24
CA SER A 109 -13.96 -1.05 -12.07
C SER A 109 -15.33 -1.63 -11.76
N SER A 110 -15.71 -1.59 -10.52
CA SER A 110 -17.07 -1.88 -10.05
C SER A 110 -17.72 -0.60 -9.54
N ARG A 111 -19.06 -0.54 -9.64
CA ARG A 111 -19.85 0.54 -9.03
C ARG A 111 -20.51 0.00 -7.77
N LYS A 112 -20.37 0.72 -6.68
CA LYS A 112 -21.02 0.38 -5.41
C LYS A 112 -21.83 1.56 -4.91
N TYR A 113 -23.12 1.31 -4.73
CA TYR A 113 -23.98 2.29 -4.09
C TYR A 113 -23.72 2.33 -2.59
N ARG A 114 -23.51 3.53 -2.06
CA ARG A 114 -23.29 3.80 -0.64
C ARG A 114 -24.49 4.54 -0.09
N ALA A 115 -25.44 3.78 0.47
CA ALA A 115 -26.71 4.33 0.96
C ALA A 115 -26.55 5.45 2.00
N ALA A 116 -25.53 5.37 2.86
CA ALA A 116 -25.26 6.40 3.88
C ALA A 116 -24.96 7.79 3.31
N TYR A 117 -24.58 7.88 2.04
CA TYR A 117 -24.20 9.15 1.38
C TYR A 117 -25.00 9.39 0.09
N ASP A 118 -25.93 8.51 -0.24
CA ASP A 118 -26.71 8.51 -1.50
C ASP A 118 -25.85 8.71 -2.76
N ILE A 119 -24.67 8.06 -2.79
CA ILE A 119 -23.74 8.15 -3.90
C ILE A 119 -23.38 6.77 -4.46
N THR A 120 -23.15 6.71 -5.78
CA THR A 120 -22.56 5.54 -6.42
C THR A 120 -21.07 5.77 -6.59
N ALA A 121 -20.27 5.10 -5.75
CA ALA A 121 -18.82 5.18 -5.81
C ALA A 121 -18.25 4.17 -6.81
N ARG A 122 -17.20 4.59 -7.55
CA ARG A 122 -16.39 3.70 -8.37
C ARG A 122 -15.33 3.05 -7.47
N GLU A 123 -15.26 1.73 -7.48
CA GLU A 123 -14.29 0.96 -6.71
C GLU A 123 -13.37 0.14 -7.62
N SER A 124 -12.16 -0.13 -7.13
CA SER A 124 -11.25 -1.09 -7.78
C SER A 124 -11.90 -2.47 -7.88
N PRO A 125 -11.66 -3.21 -8.97
CA PRO A 125 -12.25 -4.53 -9.17
C PRO A 125 -11.76 -5.52 -8.09
N ILE A 126 -12.56 -6.54 -7.85
CA ILE A 126 -12.27 -7.57 -6.83
C ILE A 126 -10.91 -8.22 -7.07
N LEU A 127 -10.54 -8.47 -8.33
CA LEU A 127 -9.27 -9.09 -8.68
C LEU A 127 -8.07 -8.21 -8.31
N GLU A 128 -8.15 -6.89 -8.53
CA GLU A 128 -7.10 -5.96 -8.10
C GLU A 128 -6.96 -5.97 -6.57
N LYS A 129 -8.07 -5.88 -5.85
CA LYS A 129 -8.06 -5.96 -4.38
C LYS A 129 -7.45 -7.26 -3.88
N LYS A 130 -7.76 -8.38 -4.56
CA LYS A 130 -7.22 -9.70 -4.22
C LYS A 130 -5.72 -9.79 -4.48
N LEU A 131 -5.26 -9.35 -5.64
CA LEU A 131 -3.82 -9.36 -5.94
C LEU A 131 -3.04 -8.48 -4.97
N ARG A 132 -3.55 -7.28 -4.62
CA ARG A 132 -2.94 -6.43 -3.59
C ARG A 132 -2.83 -7.14 -2.23
N GLN A 133 -3.85 -7.92 -1.84
CA GLN A 133 -3.80 -8.70 -0.60
C GLN A 133 -2.73 -9.80 -0.65
N ILE A 134 -2.61 -10.50 -1.77
CA ILE A 134 -1.60 -11.54 -1.96
C ILE A 134 -0.19 -10.95 -1.96
N LEU A 135 0.04 -9.84 -2.70
CA LEU A 135 1.34 -9.17 -2.74
C LEU A 135 1.73 -8.65 -1.35
N LYS A 136 0.80 -8.03 -0.63
CA LYS A 136 1.04 -7.60 0.75
C LYS A 136 1.37 -8.76 1.69
N PHE A 137 0.71 -9.91 1.52
CA PHE A 137 1.00 -11.12 2.30
C PHE A 137 2.38 -11.70 1.95
N ALA A 138 2.79 -11.58 0.68
CA ALA A 138 4.08 -12.04 0.18
C ALA A 138 5.25 -11.12 0.56
N GLU A 139 4.97 -9.87 0.99
CA GLU A 139 6.01 -8.96 1.47
C GLU A 139 6.77 -9.62 2.64
N VAL A 140 8.09 -9.67 2.51
CA VAL A 140 8.94 -10.07 3.65
C VAL A 140 8.77 -9.03 4.73
N GLU A 141 8.54 -9.44 5.95
CA GLU A 141 8.52 -8.52 7.07
C GLU A 141 9.87 -7.78 7.12
N ASP A 142 9.82 -6.49 6.86
CA ASP A 142 10.99 -5.63 6.93
C ASP A 142 11.43 -5.54 8.40
N LYS A 143 12.53 -6.24 8.72
CA LYS A 143 13.06 -6.33 10.08
C LYS A 143 13.90 -5.12 10.49
N ARG A 144 14.08 -4.14 9.59
CA ARG A 144 14.76 -2.89 9.93
C ARG A 144 13.99 -2.17 11.03
N ASP A 145 14.68 -1.32 11.76
CA ASP A 145 14.04 -0.41 12.71
C ASP A 145 12.95 0.43 12.02
N GLU A 146 11.86 0.70 12.72
CA GLU A 146 10.71 1.38 12.11
C GLU A 146 11.09 2.73 11.49
N GLN A 147 12.10 3.41 12.08
CA GLN A 147 12.62 4.69 11.59
C GLN A 147 13.38 4.59 10.26
N GLU A 148 13.96 3.43 9.94
CA GLU A 148 14.73 3.20 8.71
C GLU A 148 13.82 2.87 7.51
N LYS A 149 12.57 2.45 7.76
CA LYS A 149 11.62 2.09 6.71
C LYS A 149 11.12 3.32 5.95
N ASP A 150 10.71 3.12 4.70
CA ASP A 150 10.08 4.19 3.91
C ASP A 150 8.58 4.37 4.19
N ILE A 151 7.99 3.42 4.92
CA ILE A 151 6.64 3.51 5.47
C ILE A 151 6.72 3.15 6.94
N TRP A 152 6.37 4.10 7.80
CA TRP A 152 6.33 3.88 9.24
C TRP A 152 4.95 3.44 9.70
N ASP A 153 4.90 2.39 10.52
CA ASP A 153 3.72 2.02 11.28
C ASP A 153 3.75 2.75 12.63
N LEU A 154 2.84 3.69 12.80
CA LEU A 154 2.80 4.55 14.00
C LEU A 154 2.43 3.79 15.28
N GLU A 155 1.93 2.56 15.17
CA GLU A 155 1.62 1.71 16.31
C GLU A 155 2.86 0.98 16.86
N LYS A 156 3.96 0.96 16.11
CA LYS A 156 5.23 0.33 16.50
C LYS A 156 6.20 1.26 17.24
N PHE A 157 5.87 2.54 17.37
CA PHE A 157 6.68 3.47 18.15
C PHE A 157 6.34 3.39 19.64
N GLU A 158 7.37 3.33 20.49
CA GLU A 158 7.24 3.15 21.96
C GLU A 158 6.76 4.42 22.70
N PHE A 159 6.62 5.56 22.02
CA PHE A 159 6.18 6.81 22.62
C PHE A 159 4.79 7.22 22.14
N PRO A 160 4.02 7.98 22.96
CA PRO A 160 2.68 8.39 22.60
C PRO A 160 2.69 9.42 21.46
N ILE A 161 2.01 9.08 20.36
CA ILE A 161 1.85 9.97 19.21
C ILE A 161 0.52 10.72 19.33
N ARG A 162 0.53 12.05 19.17
CA ARG A 162 -0.66 12.89 19.22
C ARG A 162 -1.51 12.71 17.96
N LYS A 163 -2.42 11.72 18.00
CA LYS A 163 -3.31 11.39 16.89
C LYS A 163 -4.47 12.37 16.76
N ASN A 164 -4.97 12.54 15.53
CA ASN A 164 -6.20 13.25 15.29
C ASN A 164 -7.40 12.33 15.61
N PRO A 165 -8.36 12.75 16.47
CA PRO A 165 -9.49 11.90 16.85
C PRO A 165 -10.43 11.58 15.67
N ILE A 166 -10.46 12.42 14.62
CA ILE A 166 -11.33 12.24 13.45
C ILE A 166 -10.68 11.37 12.37
N LYS A 167 -9.34 11.46 12.22
CA LYS A 167 -8.59 10.71 11.20
C LYS A 167 -7.70 9.67 11.87
N ASN A 168 -8.08 8.41 11.78
CA ASN A 168 -7.27 7.30 12.27
C ASN A 168 -6.14 6.98 11.27
N THR A 169 -5.13 7.83 11.20
CA THR A 169 -3.93 7.59 10.40
C THR A 169 -3.01 6.65 11.16
N LYS A 170 -2.70 5.50 10.55
CA LYS A 170 -1.85 4.46 11.15
C LYS A 170 -0.43 4.47 10.60
N THR A 171 -0.21 5.07 9.43
CA THR A 171 1.08 5.01 8.76
C THR A 171 1.52 6.37 8.23
N LEU A 172 2.85 6.58 8.15
CA LEU A 172 3.48 7.69 7.43
C LEU A 172 4.31 7.12 6.28
N SER A 173 4.17 7.66 5.06
CA SER A 173 4.93 7.23 3.89
C SER A 173 5.89 8.31 3.42
N PHE A 174 7.13 7.93 3.20
CA PHE A 174 8.22 8.77 2.68
C PHE A 174 8.57 8.43 1.21
N LYS A 175 7.91 7.41 0.61
CA LYS A 175 8.23 6.89 -0.74
C LYS A 175 8.15 7.93 -1.86
N ASP A 176 7.32 8.97 -1.69
CA ASP A 176 7.17 10.01 -2.71
C ASP A 176 8.24 11.11 -2.63
N ILE A 177 9.20 11.01 -1.71
CA ILE A 177 10.40 11.84 -1.69
C ILE A 177 11.41 11.17 -2.60
N SER A 178 11.74 11.83 -3.72
CA SER A 178 12.51 11.21 -4.81
C SER A 178 13.98 11.01 -4.46
N GLN A 179 14.60 12.00 -3.80
CA GLN A 179 16.01 11.99 -3.44
C GLN A 179 16.21 11.15 -2.15
N PRO A 180 17.11 10.14 -2.17
CA PRO A 180 17.35 9.29 -1.00
C PRO A 180 17.84 10.07 0.22
N ASP A 181 18.77 11.01 0.05
CA ASP A 181 19.38 11.77 1.16
C ASP A 181 18.36 12.72 1.79
N ILE A 182 17.56 13.44 0.97
CA ILE A 182 16.44 14.25 1.46
C ILE A 182 15.45 13.37 2.24
N ARG A 183 15.18 12.15 1.77
CA ARG A 183 14.28 11.23 2.45
C ARG A 183 14.78 10.87 3.85
N GLU A 184 16.06 10.56 4.01
CA GLU A 184 16.66 10.24 5.30
C GLU A 184 16.71 11.45 6.24
N GLU A 185 17.04 12.63 5.72
CA GLU A 185 17.00 13.88 6.49
C GLU A 185 15.61 14.19 7.01
N VAL A 186 14.60 14.07 6.16
CA VAL A 186 13.19 14.29 6.51
C VAL A 186 12.69 13.24 7.51
N LYS A 187 13.09 11.97 7.38
CA LYS A 187 12.77 10.94 8.37
C LYS A 187 13.26 11.35 9.77
N ARG A 188 14.50 11.85 9.88
CA ARG A 188 15.06 12.29 11.17
C ARG A 188 14.31 13.48 11.75
N ALA A 189 14.02 14.51 10.95
CA ALA A 189 13.21 15.66 11.37
C ALA A 189 11.81 15.23 11.82
N VAL A 190 11.12 14.42 11.02
CA VAL A 190 9.78 13.91 11.34
C VAL A 190 9.78 13.04 12.59
N PHE A 191 10.81 12.24 12.82
CA PHE A 191 10.94 11.45 14.05
C PHE A 191 10.99 12.32 15.31
N LEU A 192 11.71 13.44 15.25
CA LEU A 192 11.71 14.41 16.33
C LEU A 192 10.32 15.05 16.52
N HIS A 193 9.68 15.47 15.43
CA HIS A 193 8.36 16.09 15.45
C HIS A 193 7.28 15.14 16.00
N LEU A 194 7.36 13.85 15.76
CA LEU A 194 6.40 12.87 16.28
C LEU A 194 6.30 12.88 17.81
N LYS A 195 7.36 13.31 18.50
CA LYS A 195 7.40 13.36 19.98
C LYS A 195 6.57 14.51 20.57
N TYR A 196 6.33 15.58 19.81
CA TYR A 196 5.66 16.78 20.35
C TYR A 196 4.60 17.39 19.42
N ALA A 197 4.69 17.20 18.10
CA ALA A 197 3.76 17.78 17.16
C ALA A 197 2.52 16.90 16.94
N ALA A 198 1.41 17.53 16.57
CA ALA A 198 0.22 16.79 16.18
C ALA A 198 0.41 16.11 14.81
N LEU A 199 -0.13 14.91 14.64
CA LEU A 199 -0.01 14.11 13.40
C LEU A 199 -0.50 14.87 12.15
N GLY A 200 -1.51 15.76 12.31
CA GLY A 200 -1.97 16.62 11.22
C GLY A 200 -0.91 17.61 10.72
N THR A 201 -0.09 18.16 11.62
CA THR A 201 1.04 19.03 11.30
C THR A 201 2.10 18.25 10.51
N ILE A 202 2.46 17.06 10.99
CA ILE A 202 3.43 16.17 10.33
C ILE A 202 2.97 15.78 8.91
N HIS A 203 1.69 15.51 8.72
CA HIS A 203 1.14 15.28 7.38
C HIS A 203 1.28 16.49 6.45
N SER A 204 1.11 17.71 6.99
CA SER A 204 1.30 18.93 6.20
C SER A 204 2.78 19.10 5.83
N GLU A 205 3.69 18.85 6.77
CA GLU A 205 5.15 18.87 6.55
C GLU A 205 5.56 17.86 5.47
N LEU A 206 5.16 16.61 5.60
CA LEU A 206 5.45 15.59 4.59
C LEU A 206 4.87 15.92 3.22
N THR A 207 3.67 16.50 3.19
CA THR A 207 3.05 16.91 1.93
C THR A 207 3.83 18.03 1.26
N ALA A 208 4.28 19.01 2.03
CA ALA A 208 5.08 20.13 1.52
C ALA A 208 6.44 19.65 0.99
N VAL A 209 7.12 18.79 1.76
CA VAL A 209 8.42 18.22 1.34
C VAL A 209 8.29 17.36 0.08
N LYS A 210 7.28 16.50 -0.02
CA LYS A 210 7.07 15.67 -1.23
C LYS A 210 6.92 16.51 -2.49
N ARG A 211 6.23 17.65 -2.39
CA ARG A 211 6.07 18.58 -3.50
C ARG A 211 7.38 19.27 -3.85
N PHE A 212 8.09 19.71 -2.85
CA PHE A 212 9.39 20.33 -3.03
C PHE A 212 10.38 19.35 -3.63
N SER A 213 10.44 18.12 -3.14
CA SER A 213 11.24 17.03 -3.70
C SER A 213 10.88 16.74 -5.18
N SER A 214 9.59 16.80 -5.55
CA SER A 214 9.18 16.66 -6.94
C SER A 214 9.66 17.83 -7.80
N PHE A 215 9.57 19.05 -7.30
CA PHE A 215 10.12 20.24 -7.97
C PHE A 215 11.62 20.12 -8.17
N LEU A 216 12.38 19.75 -7.13
CA LEU A 216 13.83 19.54 -7.23
C LEU A 216 14.18 18.47 -8.26
N ARG A 217 13.50 17.33 -8.24
CA ARG A 217 13.72 16.26 -9.24
C ARG A 217 13.56 16.76 -10.67
N ASP A 218 12.58 17.61 -10.90
CA ASP A 218 12.20 18.04 -12.25
C ASP A 218 13.00 19.26 -12.73
N ARG A 219 13.54 20.09 -11.82
CA ARG A 219 14.23 21.37 -12.14
C ARG A 219 15.67 21.45 -11.65
N LYS A 220 16.01 20.76 -10.58
CA LYS A 220 17.30 20.80 -9.88
C LYS A 220 17.74 19.38 -9.49
N PRO A 221 17.89 18.45 -10.47
CA PRO A 221 18.21 17.05 -10.19
C PRO A 221 19.58 16.85 -9.50
N GLU A 222 20.45 17.87 -9.55
CA GLU A 222 21.75 17.89 -8.87
C GLU A 222 21.66 18.07 -7.35
N ILE A 223 20.52 18.56 -6.81
CA ILE A 223 20.33 18.74 -5.37
C ILE A 223 19.81 17.43 -4.78
N GLU A 224 20.65 16.74 -4.04
CA GLU A 224 20.33 15.47 -3.41
C GLU A 224 20.03 15.60 -1.90
N SER A 225 20.41 16.72 -1.27
CA SER A 225 20.27 16.99 0.18
C SER A 225 19.64 18.36 0.43
N LEU A 226 18.79 18.47 1.49
CA LEU A 226 18.25 19.77 1.93
C LEU A 226 19.33 20.72 2.45
N ARG A 227 20.50 20.21 2.80
CA ARG A 227 21.64 21.01 3.27
C ARG A 227 22.39 21.72 2.14
N GLU A 228 22.19 21.28 0.90
CA GLU A 228 22.79 21.87 -0.29
C GLU A 228 21.98 23.05 -0.83
N LEU A 229 20.76 23.28 -0.27
CA LEU A 229 19.87 24.32 -0.72
C LEU A 229 20.46 25.71 -0.52
N SER A 230 20.48 26.47 -1.59
CA SER A 230 20.75 27.89 -1.58
C SER A 230 19.47 28.73 -1.42
N ARG A 231 19.64 30.01 -1.18
CA ARG A 231 18.54 30.96 -1.17
C ARG A 231 17.84 31.03 -2.54
N GLU A 232 18.64 30.98 -3.60
CA GLU A 232 18.18 31.04 -4.99
C GLU A 232 17.26 29.88 -5.33
N ASP A 233 17.52 28.66 -4.81
CA ASP A 233 16.68 27.48 -5.03
C ASP A 233 15.29 27.65 -4.39
N ILE A 234 15.24 28.26 -3.22
CA ILE A 234 13.96 28.57 -2.54
C ILE A 234 13.21 29.69 -3.28
N GLU A 235 13.89 30.70 -3.78
CA GLU A 235 13.29 31.78 -4.57
C GLU A 235 12.71 31.24 -5.89
N GLU A 236 13.41 30.33 -6.56
CA GLU A 236 12.94 29.65 -7.77
C GLU A 236 11.69 28.78 -7.48
N TYR A 237 11.67 28.03 -6.36
CA TYR A 237 10.48 27.31 -5.94
C TYR A 237 9.30 28.23 -5.67
N LEU A 238 9.52 29.39 -5.06
CA LEU A 238 8.46 30.41 -4.86
C LEU A 238 7.89 30.90 -6.19
N ILE A 239 8.74 31.20 -7.17
CA ILE A 239 8.32 31.58 -8.52
C ILE A 239 7.48 30.49 -9.15
N TYR A 240 7.96 29.22 -9.08
CA TYR A 240 7.23 28.06 -9.57
C TYR A 240 5.82 27.94 -8.96
N LEU A 241 5.71 28.11 -7.64
CA LEU A 241 4.41 28.05 -6.95
C LEU A 241 3.45 29.16 -7.40
N GLN A 242 3.97 30.33 -7.74
CA GLN A 242 3.17 31.49 -8.17
C GLN A 242 2.76 31.43 -9.64
N THR A 243 3.61 30.86 -10.48
CA THR A 243 3.43 30.92 -11.96
C THR A 243 2.87 29.65 -12.53
N GLU A 244 3.36 28.49 -12.13
CA GLU A 244 3.06 27.21 -12.75
C GLU A 244 2.08 26.37 -11.93
N ALA A 245 2.20 26.36 -10.61
CA ALA A 245 1.35 25.59 -9.70
C ALA A 245 0.03 26.28 -9.37
N ARG A 246 -0.61 26.92 -10.37
CA ARG A 246 -1.79 27.80 -10.23
C ARG A 246 -3.05 27.17 -9.63
N GLU A 247 -3.16 25.87 -9.62
CA GLU A 247 -4.31 25.17 -9.02
C GLU A 247 -4.44 25.38 -7.51
N ARG A 248 -3.42 25.99 -6.87
CA ARG A 248 -3.37 26.21 -5.42
C ARG A 248 -3.59 27.63 -5.03
N LYS A 249 -4.76 27.87 -4.48
CA LYS A 249 -5.12 29.19 -3.92
C LYS A 249 -4.31 29.58 -2.68
N ASN A 250 -3.72 28.63 -1.95
CA ASN A 250 -2.99 28.91 -0.71
C ASN A 250 -1.75 28.01 -0.53
N TYR A 251 -0.60 28.47 -1.01
CA TYR A 251 0.70 27.82 -0.83
C TYR A 251 1.45 28.25 0.44
N ARG A 252 0.94 29.28 1.18
CA ARG A 252 1.62 29.79 2.38
C ARG A 252 1.79 28.72 3.45
N SER A 253 0.76 27.92 3.70
CA SER A 253 0.83 26.83 4.68
C SER A 253 1.89 25.78 4.30
N ASP A 254 2.04 25.48 3.01
CA ASP A 254 3.06 24.55 2.52
C ASP A 254 4.47 25.12 2.73
N LEU A 255 4.66 26.43 2.51
CA LEU A 255 5.96 27.08 2.73
C LEU A 255 6.34 27.11 4.20
N TYR A 256 5.39 27.39 5.09
CA TYR A 256 5.65 27.34 6.54
C TYR A 256 6.00 25.91 6.99
N ALA A 257 5.31 24.92 6.47
CA ALA A 257 5.59 23.51 6.77
C ALA A 257 6.95 23.08 6.23
N LEU A 258 7.30 23.46 5.00
CA LEU A 258 8.60 23.20 4.39
C LEU A 258 9.74 23.88 5.15
N ARG A 259 9.59 25.19 5.43
CA ARG A 259 10.56 25.96 6.21
C ARG A 259 10.91 25.26 7.51
N ARG A 260 9.90 24.84 8.27
CA ARG A 260 10.09 24.17 9.55
C ARG A 260 10.95 22.90 9.40
N VAL A 261 10.69 22.07 8.38
CA VAL A 261 11.48 20.86 8.14
C VAL A 261 12.92 21.22 7.77
N ILE A 262 13.14 22.22 6.91
CA ILE A 262 14.50 22.67 6.52
C ILE A 262 15.25 23.21 7.73
N GLU A 263 14.62 24.04 8.57
CA GLU A 263 15.23 24.57 9.80
C GLU A 263 15.64 23.43 10.76
N ASP A 264 14.77 22.44 10.92
CA ASP A 264 15.06 21.30 11.81
C ASP A 264 16.15 20.40 11.25
N VAL A 265 16.19 20.17 9.92
CA VAL A 265 17.32 19.48 9.28
C VAL A 265 18.62 20.25 9.52
N GLY A 266 18.63 21.59 9.34
CA GLY A 266 19.81 22.41 9.62
C GLY A 266 20.25 22.41 11.09
N ASN A 267 19.32 22.15 12.04
CA ASN A 267 19.65 22.04 13.47
C ASN A 267 20.15 20.64 13.87
N ILE A 268 19.83 19.60 13.09
CA ILE A 268 20.26 18.21 13.36
C ILE A 268 21.72 17.98 12.89
N TYR A 269 22.13 18.68 11.84
CA TYR A 269 23.44 18.54 11.18
C TYR A 269 24.29 19.81 11.33
#